data_c8fe30647e1b76955ca8d9fab0f250d3
#
_entry.id   c8fe30647e1b76955ca8d9fab0f250d3
#
_cell.length_a   1.000
_cell.length_b   1.000
_cell.length_c   1.000
_cell.angle_alpha   90.00
_cell.angle_beta   90.00
_cell.angle_gamma   90.00
#
_symmetry.space_group_name_H-M   'P 1'
#
loop_
_entity.id
_entity.type
_entity.pdbx_description
1 polymer ?
#
loop_
_entity_poly.entity_id
_entity_poly.type
_entity_poly.pdbx_seq_one_letter_code
_entity_poly.pdbx_strand_id
1 'polypeptide(L)'
;MCIRDSTEYFESILDNLHSGADFDVYGHIDYVVRYGPDKNKYYSYEKYADIIEAILKEIISQGKGIELNTAGFKYGLGHPNPTEDVLKRYHELGGEIITVGADAHKPEHVAYDFDKVSNILKDAGFMYYTVFENRVPAFIKL
;
A
#
# COMPACT_ATOMS: atom_id res chain seq x y z
N MET A 1 -12.89 13.82 -7.74
CA MET A 1 -12.89 13.41 -6.33
C MET A 1 -12.51 14.60 -5.48
N CYS A 2 -13.32 14.93 -4.49
CA CYS A 2 -13.10 16.05 -3.59
C CYS A 2 -12.04 15.67 -2.54
N ILE A 3 -11.30 16.66 -2.02
CA ILE A 3 -10.35 16.45 -0.89
C ILE A 3 -11.07 15.80 0.31
N ARG A 4 -12.33 16.18 0.53
CA ARG A 4 -13.19 15.62 1.57
C ARG A 4 -13.39 14.10 1.40
N ASP A 5 -13.69 13.64 0.18
CA ASP A 5 -13.93 12.22 -0.09
C ASP A 5 -12.69 11.35 0.17
N SER A 6 -11.50 11.90 -0.14
CA SER A 6 -10.24 11.21 0.13
C SER A 6 -9.92 11.15 1.62
N THR A 7 -10.21 12.22 2.37
CA THR A 7 -10.03 12.23 3.83
C THR A 7 -10.95 11.20 4.49
N GLU A 8 -12.23 11.21 4.14
CA GLU A 8 -13.21 10.22 4.64
C GLU A 8 -12.79 8.78 4.32
N TYR A 9 -12.18 8.56 3.14
CA TYR A 9 -11.63 7.26 2.79
C TYR A 9 -10.49 6.83 3.74
N PHE A 10 -9.52 7.70 3.99
CA PHE A 10 -8.42 7.39 4.91
C PHE A 10 -8.90 7.23 6.36
N GLU A 11 -9.87 8.03 6.80
CA GLU A 11 -10.52 7.86 8.11
C GLU A 11 -11.18 6.49 8.23
N SER A 12 -11.83 6.00 7.17
CA SER A 12 -12.43 4.66 7.17
C SER A 12 -11.40 3.53 7.32
N ILE A 13 -10.16 3.73 6.88
CA ILE A 13 -9.08 2.77 7.12
C ILE A 13 -8.75 2.70 8.62
N LEU A 14 -8.63 3.84 9.29
CA LEU A 14 -8.41 3.87 10.74
C LEU A 14 -9.56 3.20 11.50
N ASP A 15 -10.80 3.44 11.11
CA ASP A 15 -11.97 2.79 11.71
C ASP A 15 -11.90 1.27 11.53
N ASN A 16 -11.50 0.79 10.34
CA ASN A 16 -11.31 -0.63 10.09
C ASN A 16 -10.21 -1.24 10.97
N LEU A 17 -9.09 -0.53 11.14
CA LEU A 17 -8.00 -0.97 12.01
C LEU A 17 -8.44 -1.05 13.48
N HIS A 18 -9.26 -0.11 13.93
CA HIS A 18 -9.79 -0.07 15.29
C HIS A 18 -10.96 -1.02 15.53
N SER A 19 -11.56 -1.59 14.49
CA SER A 19 -12.70 -2.50 14.61
C SER A 19 -12.36 -3.87 15.25
N GLY A 20 -11.08 -4.19 15.38
CA GLY A 20 -10.61 -5.50 15.84
C GLY A 20 -10.70 -6.59 14.76
N ALA A 21 -10.83 -6.20 13.49
CA ALA A 21 -10.86 -7.15 12.38
C ALA A 21 -9.58 -7.99 12.30
N ASP A 22 -9.75 -9.29 12.11
CA ASP A 22 -8.65 -10.25 12.06
C ASP A 22 -8.12 -10.39 10.63
N PHE A 23 -7.04 -9.69 10.32
CA PHE A 23 -6.31 -9.77 9.05
C PHE A 23 -4.82 -9.54 9.27
N ASP A 24 -3.98 -9.92 8.30
CA ASP A 24 -2.52 -9.83 8.40
C ASP A 24 -1.94 -8.66 7.59
N VAL A 25 -2.57 -8.30 6.48
CA VAL A 25 -2.08 -7.27 5.55
C VAL A 25 -3.21 -6.37 5.10
N TYR A 26 -2.96 -5.05 5.07
CA TYR A 26 -3.87 -4.07 4.47
C TYR A 26 -3.45 -3.81 3.01
N GLY A 27 -4.36 -4.09 2.08
CA GLY A 27 -4.12 -3.94 0.64
C GLY A 27 -4.21 -2.49 0.17
N HIS A 28 -3.38 -2.12 -0.83
CA HIS A 28 -3.45 -0.87 -1.62
C HIS A 28 -4.06 0.35 -0.91
N ILE A 29 -3.47 0.80 0.19
CA ILE A 29 -4.06 1.77 1.13
C ILE A 29 -4.42 3.14 0.53
N ASP A 30 -3.87 3.54 -0.60
CA ASP A 30 -4.25 4.75 -1.33
C ASP A 30 -5.11 4.48 -2.58
N TYR A 31 -5.81 3.35 -2.58
CA TYR A 31 -6.66 2.86 -3.66
C TYR A 31 -7.67 3.90 -4.20
N VAL A 32 -8.10 4.82 -3.36
CA VAL A 32 -9.05 5.89 -3.69
C VAL A 32 -8.63 6.69 -4.93
N VAL A 33 -7.32 6.84 -5.19
CA VAL A 33 -6.80 7.62 -6.32
C VAL A 33 -7.09 7.00 -7.70
N ARG A 34 -7.45 5.70 -7.74
CA ARG A 34 -7.80 5.02 -9.00
C ARG A 34 -9.12 5.49 -9.60
N TYR A 35 -10.04 5.99 -8.79
CA TYR A 35 -11.45 6.21 -9.15
C TYR A 35 -11.84 7.67 -9.32
N GLY A 36 -10.98 8.60 -9.01
CA GLY A 36 -11.25 10.01 -9.28
C GLY A 36 -11.26 10.33 -10.78
N PRO A 37 -12.07 11.28 -11.24
CA PRO A 37 -12.10 11.69 -12.65
C PRO A 37 -10.73 12.20 -13.13
N ASP A 38 -9.97 12.80 -12.24
CA ASP A 38 -8.62 13.32 -12.47
C ASP A 38 -7.53 12.37 -11.94
N LYS A 39 -7.89 11.16 -11.52
CA LYS A 39 -7.01 10.17 -10.90
C LYS A 39 -6.13 10.82 -9.82
N ASN A 40 -4.81 10.65 -9.91
CA ASN A 40 -3.84 11.18 -8.96
C ASN A 40 -3.38 12.63 -9.21
N LYS A 41 -4.00 13.34 -10.13
CA LYS A 41 -3.62 14.74 -10.47
C LYS A 41 -3.53 15.67 -9.25
N TYR A 42 -4.44 15.48 -8.29
CA TYR A 42 -4.51 16.29 -7.07
C TYR A 42 -4.11 15.53 -5.81
N TYR A 43 -3.64 14.29 -5.97
CA TYR A 43 -3.15 13.46 -4.89
C TYR A 43 -1.65 13.66 -4.72
N SER A 44 -1.22 13.85 -3.49
CA SER A 44 0.16 13.69 -3.08
C SER A 44 0.20 13.19 -1.64
N TYR A 45 1.27 12.50 -1.27
CA TYR A 45 1.47 12.03 0.09
C TYR A 45 1.39 13.20 1.09
N GLU A 46 2.03 14.33 0.79
CA GLU A 46 2.12 15.48 1.70
C GLU A 46 0.75 16.03 2.12
N LYS A 47 -0.23 15.98 1.22
CA LYS A 47 -1.60 16.45 1.52
C LYS A 47 -2.30 15.64 2.60
N TYR A 48 -1.95 14.37 2.71
CA TYR A 48 -2.60 13.40 3.60
C TYR A 48 -1.60 12.79 4.57
N ALA A 49 -0.40 13.39 4.71
CA ALA A 49 0.71 12.84 5.48
C ALA A 49 0.32 12.48 6.91
N ASP A 50 -0.41 13.36 7.60
CA ASP A 50 -0.79 13.15 9.00
C ASP A 50 -1.68 11.91 9.17
N ILE A 51 -2.70 11.76 8.32
CA ILE A 51 -3.61 10.62 8.43
C ILE A 51 -2.97 9.33 7.92
N ILE A 52 -2.20 9.39 6.84
CA ILE A 52 -1.46 8.23 6.32
C ILE A 52 -0.44 7.76 7.38
N GLU A 53 0.29 8.66 8.01
CA GLU A 53 1.22 8.31 9.08
C GLU A 53 0.51 7.66 10.27
N ALA A 54 -0.65 8.16 10.68
CA ALA A 54 -1.46 7.54 11.72
C ALA A 54 -1.88 6.11 11.33
N ILE A 55 -2.30 5.89 10.09
CA ILE A 55 -2.63 4.56 9.56
C ILE A 55 -1.42 3.64 9.62
N LEU A 56 -0.26 4.09 9.13
CA LEU A 56 0.97 3.27 9.10
C LEU A 56 1.43 2.89 10.51
N LYS A 57 1.40 3.83 11.45
CA LYS A 57 1.73 3.57 12.86
C LYS A 57 0.78 2.56 13.49
N GLU A 58 -0.51 2.66 13.20
CA GLU A 58 -1.51 1.72 13.71
C GLU A 58 -1.30 0.31 13.14
N ILE A 59 -1.06 0.18 11.83
CA ILE A 59 -0.72 -1.08 11.18
C ILE A 59 0.49 -1.74 11.84
N ILE A 60 1.56 -0.97 12.04
CA ILE A 60 2.81 -1.46 12.66
C ILE A 60 2.55 -1.88 14.12
N SER A 61 1.83 -1.08 14.90
CA SER A 61 1.53 -1.36 16.30
C SER A 61 0.74 -2.66 16.50
N GLN A 62 -0.10 -3.00 15.51
CA GLN A 62 -0.88 -4.25 15.51
C GLN A 62 -0.10 -5.45 14.94
N GLY A 63 1.17 -5.30 14.56
CA GLY A 63 1.97 -6.37 13.95
C GLY A 63 1.49 -6.77 12.56
N LYS A 64 0.75 -5.90 11.89
CA LYS A 64 0.24 -6.11 10.53
C LYS A 64 1.17 -5.53 9.48
N GLY A 65 0.93 -5.88 8.21
CA GLY A 65 1.68 -5.37 7.08
C GLY A 65 0.84 -4.57 6.10
N ILE A 66 1.50 -4.08 5.06
CA ILE A 66 0.86 -3.46 3.90
C ILE A 66 1.20 -4.23 2.62
N GLU A 67 0.45 -3.97 1.57
CA GLU A 67 0.71 -4.51 0.24
C GLU A 67 1.26 -3.42 -0.69
N LEU A 68 2.32 -3.74 -1.43
CA LEU A 68 2.67 -3.04 -2.67
C LEU A 68 1.87 -3.65 -3.81
N ASN A 69 0.95 -2.87 -4.40
CA ASN A 69 0.09 -3.34 -5.47
C ASN A 69 0.48 -2.68 -6.79
N THR A 70 0.90 -3.48 -7.79
CA THR A 70 1.36 -2.97 -9.09
C THR A 70 0.23 -2.51 -10.01
N ALA A 71 -1.03 -2.77 -9.67
CA ALA A 71 -2.16 -2.34 -10.48
C ALA A 71 -2.24 -0.81 -10.68
N GLY A 72 -1.60 -0.01 -9.84
CA GLY A 72 -1.46 1.43 -10.07
C GLY A 72 -0.88 1.75 -11.44
N PHE A 73 0.13 1.01 -11.89
CA PHE A 73 0.69 1.15 -13.24
C PHE A 73 -0.32 0.77 -14.32
N LYS A 74 -1.03 -0.34 -14.14
CA LYS A 74 -2.09 -0.80 -15.05
C LYS A 74 -3.21 0.23 -15.21
N TYR A 75 -3.55 0.94 -14.15
CA TYR A 75 -4.54 2.02 -14.18
C TYR A 75 -3.99 3.36 -14.68
N GLY A 76 -2.72 3.42 -15.07
CA GLY A 76 -2.08 4.60 -15.63
C GLY A 76 -1.76 5.69 -14.62
N LEU A 77 -1.56 5.32 -13.35
CA LEU A 77 -1.19 6.28 -12.30
C LEU A 77 0.29 6.65 -12.33
N GLY A 78 1.14 5.82 -12.96
CA GLY A 78 2.59 6.02 -13.01
C GLY A 78 3.32 5.60 -11.73
N HIS A 79 2.60 5.02 -10.77
CA HIS A 79 3.14 4.55 -9.49
C HIS A 79 2.34 3.33 -9.00
N PRO A 80 2.87 2.52 -8.05
CA PRO A 80 2.09 1.47 -7.39
C PRO A 80 1.05 2.06 -6.42
N ASN A 81 0.25 1.21 -5.81
CA ASN A 81 -0.56 1.54 -4.65
C ASN A 81 -0.06 0.74 -3.41
N PRO A 82 0.39 1.43 -2.36
CA PRO A 82 0.52 2.89 -2.26
C PRO A 82 1.72 3.45 -3.04
N THR A 83 1.80 4.79 -3.11
CA THR A 83 2.93 5.50 -3.74
C THR A 83 4.25 5.18 -3.04
N GLU A 84 5.36 5.39 -3.75
CA GLU A 84 6.71 5.15 -3.25
C GLU A 84 7.00 5.97 -1.97
N ASP A 85 6.47 7.18 -1.84
CA ASP A 85 6.62 8.01 -0.64
C ASP A 85 5.99 7.34 0.59
N VAL A 86 4.82 6.73 0.44
CA VAL A 86 4.15 5.97 1.51
C VAL A 86 4.95 4.73 1.87
N LEU A 87 5.47 3.99 0.88
CA LEU A 87 6.31 2.80 1.11
C LEU A 87 7.57 3.15 1.90
N LYS A 88 8.24 4.23 1.49
CA LYS A 88 9.43 4.73 2.18
C LYS A 88 9.11 5.13 3.63
N ARG A 89 8.03 5.88 3.83
CA ARG A 89 7.62 6.28 5.16
C ARG A 89 7.26 5.11 6.06
N TYR A 90 6.57 4.10 5.51
CA TYR A 90 6.28 2.86 6.23
C TYR A 90 7.55 2.18 6.73
N HIS A 91 8.56 2.05 5.88
CA HIS A 91 9.85 1.49 6.27
C HIS A 91 10.56 2.34 7.32
N GLU A 92 10.59 3.67 7.17
CA GLU A 92 11.19 4.61 8.13
C GLU A 92 10.55 4.53 9.52
N LEU A 93 9.25 4.25 9.59
CA LEU A 93 8.52 4.05 10.84
C LEU A 93 8.75 2.68 11.49
N GLY A 94 9.52 1.80 10.85
CA GLY A 94 9.84 0.46 11.34
C GLY A 94 8.95 -0.65 10.76
N GLY A 95 8.18 -0.37 9.72
CA GLY A 95 7.40 -1.38 9.01
C GLY A 95 8.29 -2.32 8.21
N GLU A 96 8.10 -3.62 8.37
CA GLU A 96 8.90 -4.67 7.70
C GLU A 96 8.06 -5.61 6.86
N ILE A 97 6.77 -5.79 7.19
CA ILE A 97 5.88 -6.72 6.49
C ILE A 97 5.30 -6.02 5.25
N ILE A 98 5.82 -6.37 4.09
CA ILE A 98 5.37 -5.84 2.78
C ILE A 98 5.12 -6.98 1.80
N THR A 99 3.87 -7.20 1.43
CA THR A 99 3.49 -8.17 0.40
C THR A 99 3.42 -7.51 -0.96
N VAL A 100 3.35 -8.31 -2.02
CA VAL A 100 3.26 -7.84 -3.40
C VAL A 100 2.03 -8.41 -4.06
N GLY A 101 1.24 -7.56 -4.70
CA GLY A 101 0.04 -7.93 -5.43
C GLY A 101 -0.10 -7.19 -6.76
N ALA A 102 -0.91 -7.74 -7.68
CA ALA A 102 -1.22 -7.13 -8.98
C ALA A 102 -2.71 -6.83 -9.16
N ASP A 103 -3.55 -7.21 -8.19
CA ASP A 103 -5.01 -7.03 -8.26
C ASP A 103 -5.57 -7.55 -9.60
N ALA A 104 -5.17 -8.78 -9.95
CA ALA A 104 -5.46 -9.37 -11.25
C ALA A 104 -6.90 -9.86 -11.32
N HIS A 105 -7.66 -9.37 -12.30
CA HIS A 105 -9.03 -9.80 -12.63
C HIS A 105 -9.11 -10.51 -13.99
N LYS A 106 -7.96 -10.64 -14.68
CA LYS A 106 -7.80 -11.33 -15.96
C LYS A 106 -6.45 -12.04 -15.99
N PRO A 107 -6.30 -13.13 -16.75
CA PRO A 107 -5.03 -13.88 -16.82
C PRO A 107 -3.82 -13.02 -17.18
N GLU A 108 -3.96 -12.09 -18.12
CA GLU A 108 -2.88 -11.19 -18.56
C GLU A 108 -2.45 -10.16 -17.51
N HIS A 109 -3.19 -10.02 -16.40
CA HIS A 109 -2.87 -9.11 -15.31
C HIS A 109 -2.15 -9.82 -14.15
N VAL A 110 -1.99 -11.13 -14.20
CA VAL A 110 -1.26 -11.87 -13.17
C VAL A 110 0.21 -11.44 -13.17
N ALA A 111 0.73 -11.07 -12.00
CA ALA A 111 2.08 -10.55 -11.82
C ALA A 111 2.43 -9.34 -12.72
N TYR A 112 1.43 -8.51 -13.04
CA TYR A 112 1.61 -7.32 -13.88
C TYR A 112 2.70 -6.41 -13.30
N ASP A 113 3.70 -6.06 -14.13
CA ASP A 113 4.83 -5.19 -13.77
C ASP A 113 5.63 -5.65 -12.53
N PHE A 114 5.65 -6.93 -12.19
CA PHE A 114 6.42 -7.46 -11.05
C PHE A 114 7.94 -7.30 -11.22
N ASP A 115 8.42 -7.14 -12.44
CA ASP A 115 9.82 -6.82 -12.72
C ASP A 115 10.27 -5.48 -12.11
N LYS A 116 9.35 -4.54 -11.86
CA LYS A 116 9.61 -3.25 -11.22
C LYS A 116 9.71 -3.32 -9.70
N VAL A 117 9.12 -4.33 -9.08
CA VAL A 117 8.92 -4.41 -7.62
C VAL A 117 10.22 -4.37 -6.85
N SER A 118 11.23 -5.16 -7.28
CA SER A 118 12.51 -5.23 -6.56
C SER A 118 13.18 -3.86 -6.44
N ASN A 119 13.19 -3.08 -7.52
CA ASN A 119 13.80 -1.75 -7.50
C ASN A 119 12.98 -0.78 -6.63
N ILE A 120 11.66 -0.79 -6.75
CA ILE A 120 10.78 0.07 -5.95
C ILE A 120 10.99 -0.18 -4.46
N LEU A 121 11.00 -1.44 -4.04
CA LEU A 121 11.19 -1.81 -2.63
C LEU A 121 12.58 -1.47 -2.12
N LYS A 122 13.63 -1.73 -2.92
CA LYS A 122 15.02 -1.35 -2.55
C LYS A 122 15.16 0.16 -2.41
N ASP A 123 14.59 0.94 -3.31
CA ASP A 123 14.62 2.41 -3.27
C ASP A 123 13.86 2.95 -2.05
N ALA A 124 12.83 2.24 -1.58
CA ALA A 124 12.11 2.56 -0.34
C ALA A 124 12.85 2.13 0.94
N GLY A 125 13.94 1.35 0.81
CA GLY A 125 14.80 0.91 1.93
C GLY A 125 14.62 -0.56 2.34
N PHE A 126 13.73 -1.31 1.70
CA PHE A 126 13.51 -2.71 2.03
C PHE A 126 14.63 -3.61 1.51
N MET A 127 14.97 -4.65 2.28
CA MET A 127 15.87 -5.73 1.88
C MET A 127 15.11 -7.01 1.54
N TYR A 128 13.86 -7.11 1.98
CA TYR A 128 13.02 -8.29 1.86
C TYR A 128 11.59 -7.89 1.47
N TYR A 129 10.89 -8.79 0.81
CA TYR A 129 9.42 -8.76 0.75
C TYR A 129 8.86 -9.95 1.52
N THR A 130 7.56 -9.94 1.78
CA THR A 130 6.91 -10.92 2.65
C THR A 130 5.96 -11.81 1.85
N VAL A 131 6.01 -13.10 2.13
CA VAL A 131 4.97 -14.05 1.74
C VAL A 131 4.39 -14.69 2.99
N PHE A 132 3.11 -15.06 2.94
CA PHE A 132 2.44 -15.71 4.06
C PHE A 132 2.15 -17.17 3.73
N GLU A 133 2.43 -18.06 4.67
CA GLU A 133 2.02 -19.44 4.65
C GLU A 133 1.34 -19.77 5.98
N ASN A 134 0.08 -20.20 5.92
CA ASN A 134 -0.75 -20.43 7.11
C ASN A 134 -0.76 -19.24 8.09
N ARG A 135 -0.85 -18.03 7.57
CA ARG A 135 -0.80 -16.76 8.31
C ARG A 135 0.54 -16.47 9.02
N VAL A 136 1.59 -17.20 8.68
CA VAL A 136 2.93 -16.96 9.20
C VAL A 136 3.75 -16.22 8.14
N PRO A 137 4.32 -15.04 8.43
CA PRO A 137 5.13 -14.31 7.47
C PRO A 137 6.50 -14.98 7.28
N ALA A 138 6.92 -15.08 6.03
CA ALA A 138 8.27 -15.46 5.63
C ALA A 138 8.89 -14.32 4.81
N PHE A 139 10.13 -13.96 5.11
CA PHE A 139 10.83 -12.85 4.47
C PHE A 139 11.76 -13.37 3.38
N ILE A 140 11.53 -12.92 2.15
CA ILE A 140 12.27 -13.32 0.96
C ILE A 140 13.16 -12.17 0.55
N LYS A 141 14.46 -12.44 0.35
CA LYS A 141 15.43 -11.43 -0.03
C LYS A 141 15.14 -10.89 -1.45
N LEU A 142 15.20 -9.55 -1.59
CA LEU A 142 15.05 -8.84 -2.85
C LEU A 142 16.26 -8.98 -3.78
#